data_5734a099cd4780f613c13ebae811f897
#
_entry.id   5734a099cd4780f613c13ebae811f897
#
_cell.length_a   1.000
_cell.length_b   1.000
_cell.length_c   1.000
_cell.angle_alpha   90.00
_cell.angle_beta   90.00
_cell.angle_gamma   90.00
#
_symmetry.space_group_name_H-M   'P 1'
#
loop_
_entity.id
_entity.type
_entity.pdbx_description
1 polymer ?
#
loop_
_entity_poly.entity_id
_entity_poly.type
_entity_poly.pdbx_seq_one_letter_code
_entity_poly.pdbx_strand_id
1 'polypeptide(L)'
;MVKGRIFDLDGVLVFTDKLHYQAWKKRADDEGIYFDEKINDRLRGISRRASLEIILEKATKSYTQEEKEALAEKKNKIYVASIEQLTPDAVSEETRNTLKTLHENGVKLALGSSSKNAKLILEKVCLTSYFDAISDGVGLVHPKPDPEVFLKAAKRLNLRPDQCAVIEDAKAGIDAANKGNFTSIAFNGEAYGYDKADYHIKNFSELIKIAEKGIVFFHVCKEYVKGLKAVDDFTREADDREFLVFVGPSGCGKSTTLRRIAGLEEISSGDIYINGKRINDEEPKDRNLAMVFQNYALYPQRTVFKNIAFPLKNYKFNREIPYVREKTGNKFKDGWLSFYDKVFYSHYLKHHYSKKEIKDKVENIASILGLSDYLKRYPSELSGGQKQRVALGRALIRKPEVFLLDEPLSNLDAKRRAQRRTEITKLHNDIKTTFVYVTHDQVEARTRGTKIVCRKDGKIQQIGTPDEIYDHPKNKFVAGFIGTPQMNFMPCEIKNEGVNISIEVFGTHYLVEAPKEKEVKDGKATLGIRPNACVICEEKGNVLCGTLSLKEDLGDSTILYLHLDSLNQDFVISAEKGIHKEIGEKVYFTLKAEAIHLFDSISEESILL
;
A
#
# COMPACT_ATOMS: atom_id res chain seq x y z
N MET A 1 -3.99 13.77 -1.85
CA MET A 1 -4.80 12.84 -1.02
C MET A 1 -6.21 12.83 -1.59
N VAL A 2 -6.69 11.66 -1.95
CA VAL A 2 -8.08 11.48 -2.40
C VAL A 2 -9.01 11.59 -1.20
N LYS A 3 -9.88 12.60 -1.20
CA LYS A 3 -10.85 12.89 -0.14
C LYS A 3 -12.28 12.59 -0.57
N GLY A 4 -12.50 12.40 -1.88
CA GLY A 4 -13.80 12.11 -2.46
C GLY A 4 -13.77 10.98 -3.47
N ARG A 5 -14.87 10.25 -3.59
CA ARG A 5 -15.12 9.24 -4.62
C ARG A 5 -16.31 9.69 -5.46
N ILE A 6 -16.14 9.66 -6.77
CA ILE A 6 -17.20 9.99 -7.72
C ILE A 6 -17.48 8.72 -8.51
N PHE A 7 -18.66 8.19 -8.36
CA PHE A 7 -19.09 6.93 -8.99
C PHE A 7 -19.88 7.22 -10.25
N ASP A 8 -19.58 6.50 -11.32
CA ASP A 8 -20.61 6.35 -12.35
C ASP A 8 -21.75 5.48 -11.82
N LEU A 9 -22.87 5.47 -12.52
CA LEU A 9 -24.06 4.74 -12.11
C LEU A 9 -24.14 3.38 -12.79
N ASP A 10 -24.24 3.42 -14.13
CA ASP A 10 -24.50 2.25 -14.96
C ASP A 10 -23.21 1.43 -15.13
N GLY A 11 -23.25 0.15 -14.78
CA GLY A 11 -22.07 -0.72 -14.83
C GLY A 11 -21.15 -0.63 -13.60
N VAL A 12 -21.36 0.37 -12.72
CA VAL A 12 -20.59 0.56 -11.48
C VAL A 12 -21.44 0.29 -10.24
N LEU A 13 -22.52 1.02 -10.05
CA LEU A 13 -23.41 0.87 -8.88
C LEU A 13 -24.60 -0.04 -9.17
N VAL A 14 -25.14 0.07 -10.37
CA VAL A 14 -26.31 -0.69 -10.84
C VAL A 14 -26.04 -1.18 -12.26
N PHE A 15 -26.42 -2.42 -12.55
CA PHE A 15 -26.25 -3.00 -13.89
C PHE A 15 -27.55 -2.86 -14.69
N THR A 16 -27.76 -1.71 -15.33
CA THR A 16 -28.97 -1.42 -16.11
C THR A 16 -28.84 -1.72 -17.61
N ASP A 17 -27.73 -2.27 -18.07
CA ASP A 17 -27.45 -2.60 -19.47
C ASP A 17 -28.60 -3.39 -20.13
N LYS A 18 -29.13 -4.40 -19.42
CA LYS A 18 -30.26 -5.20 -19.91
C LYS A 18 -31.52 -4.36 -20.11
N LEU A 19 -31.80 -3.41 -19.21
CA LEU A 19 -32.95 -2.50 -19.33
C LEU A 19 -32.78 -1.54 -20.50
N HIS A 20 -31.56 -1.04 -20.70
CA HIS A 20 -31.21 -0.21 -21.86
C HIS A 20 -31.40 -0.99 -23.17
N TYR A 21 -30.85 -2.22 -23.23
CA TYR A 21 -30.99 -3.10 -24.38
C TYR A 21 -32.47 -3.36 -24.70
N GLN A 22 -33.24 -3.78 -23.75
CA GLN A 22 -34.68 -4.08 -23.94
C GLN A 22 -35.46 -2.86 -24.42
N ALA A 23 -35.21 -1.69 -23.85
CA ALA A 23 -35.87 -0.46 -24.27
C ALA A 23 -35.52 -0.04 -25.70
N TRP A 24 -34.26 -0.16 -26.11
CA TRP A 24 -33.81 0.10 -27.47
C TRP A 24 -34.28 -0.97 -28.44
N LYS A 25 -34.19 -2.24 -28.06
CA LYS A 25 -34.65 -3.38 -28.87
C LYS A 25 -36.13 -3.22 -29.23
N LYS A 26 -36.98 -2.98 -28.21
CA LYS A 26 -38.42 -2.73 -28.44
C LYS A 26 -38.66 -1.56 -29.39
N ARG A 27 -37.84 -0.48 -29.26
CA ARG A 27 -37.98 0.71 -30.13
C ARG A 27 -37.55 0.44 -31.56
N ALA A 28 -36.41 -0.28 -31.71
CA ALA A 28 -35.90 -0.67 -33.03
C ALA A 28 -36.90 -1.63 -33.74
N ASP A 29 -37.43 -2.59 -33.02
CA ASP A 29 -38.45 -3.53 -33.56
C ASP A 29 -39.74 -2.82 -34.01
N ASP A 30 -40.24 -1.85 -33.22
CA ASP A 30 -41.40 -1.03 -33.56
C ASP A 30 -41.20 -0.20 -34.84
N GLU A 31 -39.96 0.17 -35.16
CA GLU A 31 -39.58 0.93 -36.37
C GLU A 31 -39.05 0.03 -37.50
N GLY A 32 -39.01 -1.29 -37.31
CA GLY A 32 -38.46 -2.25 -38.28
C GLY A 32 -36.97 -2.13 -38.51
N ILE A 33 -36.22 -1.63 -37.51
CA ILE A 33 -34.77 -1.45 -37.58
C ILE A 33 -34.07 -2.64 -36.93
N TYR A 34 -33.06 -3.21 -37.61
CA TYR A 34 -32.28 -4.31 -37.05
C TYR A 34 -31.42 -3.80 -35.88
N PHE A 35 -31.53 -4.46 -34.72
CA PHE A 35 -30.79 -4.14 -33.51
C PHE A 35 -30.47 -5.43 -32.73
N ASP A 36 -29.19 -5.63 -32.44
CA ASP A 36 -28.66 -6.79 -31.71
C ASP A 36 -27.71 -6.35 -30.57
N GLU A 37 -27.16 -7.33 -29.85
CA GLU A 37 -26.22 -7.09 -28.75
C GLU A 37 -24.93 -6.42 -29.24
N LYS A 38 -24.44 -6.73 -30.45
CA LYS A 38 -23.23 -6.12 -31.02
C LYS A 38 -23.42 -4.62 -31.29
N ILE A 39 -24.60 -4.24 -31.75
CA ILE A 39 -24.93 -2.82 -31.93
C ILE A 39 -25.10 -2.16 -30.56
N ASN A 40 -25.70 -2.84 -29.60
CA ASN A 40 -25.86 -2.35 -28.24
C ASN A 40 -24.50 -2.07 -27.54
N ASP A 41 -23.50 -2.91 -27.75
CA ASP A 41 -22.16 -2.68 -27.18
C ASP A 41 -21.54 -1.34 -27.64
N ARG A 42 -21.87 -0.87 -28.84
CA ARG A 42 -21.45 0.46 -29.34
C ARG A 42 -22.15 1.64 -28.65
N LEU A 43 -23.21 1.37 -27.89
CA LEU A 43 -24.01 2.39 -27.22
C LEU A 43 -23.55 2.69 -25.78
N ARG A 44 -22.59 1.92 -25.27
CA ARG A 44 -22.12 2.05 -23.88
C ARG A 44 -21.40 3.37 -23.67
N GLY A 45 -21.71 4.04 -22.57
CA GLY A 45 -21.04 5.27 -22.14
C GLY A 45 -21.33 6.52 -22.98
N ILE A 46 -22.21 6.44 -23.98
CA ILE A 46 -22.56 7.58 -24.86
C ILE A 46 -23.96 8.13 -24.57
N SER A 47 -24.22 9.33 -25.05
CA SER A 47 -25.50 10.01 -24.85
C SER A 47 -26.64 9.30 -25.60
N ARG A 48 -27.89 9.43 -25.10
CA ARG A 48 -29.10 8.89 -25.74
C ARG A 48 -29.24 9.30 -27.21
N ARG A 49 -28.89 10.55 -27.56
CA ARG A 49 -28.93 11.05 -28.95
C ARG A 49 -27.90 10.32 -29.81
N ALA A 50 -26.67 10.20 -29.34
CA ALA A 50 -25.61 9.46 -30.05
C ALA A 50 -25.98 7.98 -30.22
N SER A 51 -26.55 7.34 -29.20
CA SER A 51 -27.05 5.97 -29.29
C SER A 51 -28.10 5.80 -30.38
N LEU A 52 -29.05 6.73 -30.48
CA LEU A 52 -30.08 6.70 -31.53
C LEU A 52 -29.48 6.82 -32.92
N GLU A 53 -28.48 7.70 -33.12
CA GLU A 53 -27.83 7.85 -34.44
C GLU A 53 -27.17 6.51 -34.87
N ILE A 54 -26.52 5.81 -33.96
CA ILE A 54 -25.91 4.50 -34.24
C ILE A 54 -26.98 3.46 -34.64
N ILE A 55 -28.13 3.46 -33.96
CA ILE A 55 -29.24 2.56 -34.29
C ILE A 55 -29.82 2.90 -35.67
N LEU A 56 -29.95 4.17 -35.96
CA LEU A 56 -30.48 4.65 -37.25
C LEU A 56 -29.55 4.41 -38.44
N GLU A 57 -28.26 4.05 -38.24
CA GLU A 57 -27.37 3.58 -39.31
C GLU A 57 -27.95 2.38 -40.05
N LYS A 58 -28.80 1.60 -39.42
CA LYS A 58 -29.47 0.42 -39.98
C LYS A 58 -30.90 0.69 -40.48
N ALA A 59 -31.35 1.94 -40.39
CA ALA A 59 -32.70 2.32 -40.84
C ALA A 59 -32.77 2.39 -42.35
N THR A 60 -33.90 2.01 -42.91
CA THR A 60 -34.20 2.08 -44.36
C THR A 60 -34.78 3.41 -44.79
N LYS A 61 -35.17 4.29 -43.85
CA LYS A 61 -35.74 5.63 -44.09
C LYS A 61 -34.93 6.68 -43.33
N SER A 62 -35.02 7.92 -43.81
CA SER A 62 -34.48 9.08 -43.10
C SER A 62 -35.46 9.59 -42.07
N TYR A 63 -34.93 10.09 -40.93
CA TYR A 63 -35.72 10.66 -39.83
C TYR A 63 -35.39 12.14 -39.67
N THR A 64 -36.43 12.97 -39.52
CA THR A 64 -36.27 14.39 -39.17
C THR A 64 -35.77 14.52 -37.71
N GLN A 65 -35.28 15.69 -37.34
CA GLN A 65 -34.80 15.93 -35.98
C GLN A 65 -35.94 15.77 -34.95
N GLU A 66 -37.16 16.17 -35.28
CA GLU A 66 -38.34 16.02 -34.44
C GLU A 66 -38.72 14.56 -34.24
N GLU A 67 -38.67 13.76 -35.32
CA GLU A 67 -38.89 12.30 -35.23
C GLU A 67 -37.85 11.61 -34.37
N LYS A 68 -36.58 11.98 -34.51
CA LYS A 68 -35.50 11.46 -33.66
C LYS A 68 -35.72 11.77 -32.18
N GLU A 69 -36.13 13.01 -31.88
CA GLU A 69 -36.46 13.41 -30.51
C GLU A 69 -37.64 12.64 -29.95
N ALA A 70 -38.71 12.44 -30.75
CA ALA A 70 -39.85 11.64 -30.37
C ALA A 70 -39.50 10.17 -30.12
N LEU A 71 -38.65 9.56 -30.95
CA LEU A 71 -38.13 8.20 -30.76
C LEU A 71 -37.32 8.03 -29.47
N ALA A 72 -36.42 8.98 -29.22
CA ALA A 72 -35.61 9.01 -28.01
C ALA A 72 -36.46 9.17 -26.74
N GLU A 73 -37.53 9.97 -26.82
CA GLU A 73 -38.46 10.16 -25.72
C GLU A 73 -39.32 8.90 -25.45
N LYS A 74 -39.85 8.28 -26.51
CA LYS A 74 -40.62 7.01 -26.41
C LYS A 74 -39.74 5.90 -25.78
N LYS A 75 -38.44 5.77 -26.21
CA LYS A 75 -37.49 4.85 -25.56
C LYS A 75 -37.33 5.17 -24.09
N ASN A 76 -37.23 6.45 -23.74
CA ASN A 76 -37.07 6.86 -22.36
C ASN A 76 -38.27 6.45 -21.49
N LYS A 77 -39.51 6.58 -22.00
CA LYS A 77 -40.73 6.12 -21.27
C LYS A 77 -40.67 4.63 -20.96
N ILE A 78 -40.26 3.80 -21.92
CA ILE A 78 -40.09 2.34 -21.70
C ILE A 78 -39.02 2.09 -20.63
N TYR A 79 -37.89 2.79 -20.72
CA TYR A 79 -36.79 2.64 -19.77
C TYR A 79 -37.19 3.08 -18.35
N VAL A 80 -37.86 4.22 -18.20
CA VAL A 80 -38.37 4.71 -16.91
C VAL A 80 -39.32 3.70 -16.27
N ALA A 81 -40.27 3.15 -17.05
CA ALA A 81 -41.18 2.11 -16.55
C ALA A 81 -40.41 0.86 -16.04
N SER A 82 -39.28 0.51 -16.66
CA SER A 82 -38.44 -0.58 -16.18
C SER A 82 -37.67 -0.20 -14.91
N ILE A 83 -37.21 1.06 -14.80
CA ILE A 83 -36.54 1.58 -13.58
C ILE A 83 -37.49 1.60 -12.39
N GLU A 84 -38.76 1.92 -12.59
CA GLU A 84 -39.77 1.93 -11.53
C GLU A 84 -39.96 0.58 -10.85
N GLN A 85 -39.58 -0.50 -11.53
CA GLN A 85 -39.63 -1.88 -11.01
C GLN A 85 -38.32 -2.29 -10.30
N LEU A 86 -37.30 -1.46 -10.28
CA LEU A 86 -36.05 -1.74 -9.56
C LEU A 86 -36.32 -1.82 -8.05
N THR A 87 -35.68 -2.78 -7.41
CA THR A 87 -35.69 -2.99 -5.96
C THR A 87 -34.26 -2.78 -5.40
N PRO A 88 -34.10 -2.63 -4.09
CA PRO A 88 -32.80 -2.57 -3.46
C PRO A 88 -31.85 -3.72 -3.83
N ASP A 89 -32.39 -4.91 -4.14
CA ASP A 89 -31.60 -6.10 -4.51
C ASP A 89 -30.84 -5.95 -5.85
N ALA A 90 -31.14 -4.91 -6.63
CA ALA A 90 -30.37 -4.58 -7.84
C ALA A 90 -28.94 -4.11 -7.53
N VAL A 91 -28.62 -3.86 -6.25
CA VAL A 91 -27.30 -3.46 -5.78
C VAL A 91 -26.76 -4.53 -4.84
N SER A 92 -25.54 -5.01 -5.10
CA SER A 92 -24.92 -6.05 -4.29
C SER A 92 -24.71 -5.60 -2.83
N GLU A 93 -24.74 -6.55 -1.91
CA GLU A 93 -24.43 -6.29 -0.50
C GLU A 93 -23.00 -5.77 -0.34
N GLU A 94 -22.05 -6.29 -1.12
CA GLU A 94 -20.68 -5.81 -1.16
C GLU A 94 -20.60 -4.31 -1.49
N THR A 95 -21.33 -3.86 -2.51
CA THR A 95 -21.38 -2.44 -2.90
C THR A 95 -21.93 -1.57 -1.77
N ARG A 96 -23.01 -1.99 -1.12
CA ARG A 96 -23.61 -1.26 0.03
C ARG A 96 -22.65 -1.15 1.19
N ASN A 97 -22.05 -2.27 1.59
CA ASN A 97 -21.11 -2.32 2.70
C ASN A 97 -19.85 -1.46 2.42
N THR A 98 -19.39 -1.46 1.17
CA THR A 98 -18.24 -0.63 0.76
C THR A 98 -18.58 0.85 0.82
N LEU A 99 -19.73 1.28 0.28
CA LEU A 99 -20.16 2.69 0.35
C LEU A 99 -20.32 3.16 1.80
N LYS A 100 -20.92 2.31 2.64
CA LYS A 100 -21.08 2.57 4.08
C LYS A 100 -19.71 2.77 4.76
N THR A 101 -18.79 1.84 4.57
CA THR A 101 -17.45 1.89 5.16
C THR A 101 -16.66 3.13 4.69
N LEU A 102 -16.72 3.47 3.40
CA LEU A 102 -16.08 4.67 2.88
C LEU A 102 -16.63 5.94 3.52
N HIS A 103 -17.95 6.02 3.69
CA HIS A 103 -18.62 7.17 4.30
C HIS A 103 -18.28 7.27 5.81
N GLU A 104 -18.28 6.16 6.53
CA GLU A 104 -17.86 6.08 7.94
C GLU A 104 -16.40 6.49 8.15
N ASN A 105 -15.53 6.22 7.17
CA ASN A 105 -14.12 6.65 7.14
C ASN A 105 -13.95 8.13 6.74
N GLY A 106 -15.05 8.90 6.58
CA GLY A 106 -15.02 10.32 6.27
C GLY A 106 -14.70 10.64 4.80
N VAL A 107 -14.79 9.66 3.89
CA VAL A 107 -14.64 9.88 2.45
C VAL A 107 -15.95 10.47 1.92
N LYS A 108 -15.88 11.60 1.21
CA LYS A 108 -17.05 12.19 0.55
C LYS A 108 -17.42 11.41 -0.70
N LEU A 109 -18.70 11.08 -0.86
CA LEU A 109 -19.18 10.28 -1.97
C LEU A 109 -20.06 11.14 -2.90
N ALA A 110 -19.83 11.04 -4.20
CA ALA A 110 -20.69 11.67 -5.20
C ALA A 110 -21.04 10.72 -6.34
N LEU A 111 -22.20 10.95 -6.94
CA LEU A 111 -22.55 10.37 -8.22
C LEU A 111 -22.13 11.31 -9.36
N GLY A 112 -21.56 10.74 -10.45
CA GLY A 112 -21.19 11.44 -11.67
C GLY A 112 -21.67 10.69 -12.91
N SER A 113 -22.97 10.74 -13.22
CA SER A 113 -23.58 9.96 -14.32
C SER A 113 -24.12 10.84 -15.45
N SER A 114 -23.95 10.38 -16.68
CA SER A 114 -24.60 11.00 -17.86
C SER A 114 -26.09 10.72 -17.97
N SER A 115 -26.63 9.86 -17.13
CA SER A 115 -28.05 9.48 -17.12
C SER A 115 -28.93 10.59 -16.52
N LYS A 116 -29.96 11.01 -17.25
CA LYS A 116 -30.97 11.94 -16.73
C LYS A 116 -31.90 11.31 -15.68
N ASN A 117 -31.92 9.97 -15.59
CA ASN A 117 -32.73 9.21 -14.66
C ASN A 117 -31.94 8.77 -13.41
N ALA A 118 -30.72 9.25 -13.23
CA ALA A 118 -29.81 8.82 -12.19
C ALA A 118 -30.39 8.96 -10.77
N LYS A 119 -31.06 10.07 -10.49
CA LYS A 119 -31.73 10.28 -9.18
C LYS A 119 -32.83 9.28 -8.91
N LEU A 120 -33.68 9.01 -9.92
CA LEU A 120 -34.75 8.01 -9.79
C LEU A 120 -34.18 6.61 -9.52
N ILE A 121 -33.11 6.24 -10.22
CA ILE A 121 -32.44 4.94 -9.99
C ILE A 121 -31.92 4.86 -8.56
N LEU A 122 -31.16 5.86 -8.08
CA LEU A 122 -30.65 5.89 -6.70
C LEU A 122 -31.75 5.79 -5.65
N GLU A 123 -32.88 6.45 -5.89
CA GLU A 123 -34.04 6.40 -5.00
C GLU A 123 -34.63 4.99 -4.95
N LYS A 124 -34.88 4.36 -6.12
CA LYS A 124 -35.45 3.00 -6.22
C LYS A 124 -34.55 1.94 -5.58
N VAL A 125 -33.25 2.07 -5.73
CA VAL A 125 -32.29 1.13 -5.11
C VAL A 125 -31.86 1.54 -3.71
N CYS A 126 -32.46 2.56 -3.09
CA CYS A 126 -32.16 3.04 -1.72
C CYS A 126 -30.68 3.40 -1.50
N LEU A 127 -30.03 4.08 -2.45
CA LEU A 127 -28.65 4.52 -2.34
C LEU A 127 -28.50 6.04 -2.13
N THR A 128 -29.55 6.83 -2.23
CA THR A 128 -29.48 8.30 -2.20
C THR A 128 -28.77 8.83 -0.94
N SER A 129 -29.01 8.20 0.22
CA SER A 129 -28.45 8.62 1.51
C SER A 129 -26.94 8.40 1.67
N TYR A 130 -26.32 7.62 0.78
CA TYR A 130 -24.86 7.40 0.81
C TYR A 130 -24.08 8.53 0.12
N PHE A 131 -24.74 9.39 -0.67
CA PHE A 131 -24.08 10.37 -1.49
C PHE A 131 -24.23 11.80 -0.97
N ASP A 132 -23.09 12.47 -0.74
CA ASP A 132 -23.04 13.89 -0.38
C ASP A 132 -23.38 14.81 -1.55
N ALA A 133 -23.21 14.33 -2.80
CA ALA A 133 -23.52 15.09 -4.00
C ALA A 133 -23.93 14.19 -5.17
N ILE A 134 -24.81 14.70 -6.03
CA ILE A 134 -25.27 14.00 -7.24
C ILE A 134 -25.10 14.95 -8.45
N SER A 135 -24.31 14.53 -9.44
CA SER A 135 -24.20 15.15 -10.76
C SER A 135 -24.78 14.19 -11.80
N ASP A 136 -25.97 14.51 -12.28
CA ASP A 136 -26.71 13.73 -13.27
C ASP A 136 -26.62 14.34 -14.67
N GLY A 137 -27.24 13.66 -15.65
CA GLY A 137 -27.26 14.11 -17.04
C GLY A 137 -28.10 15.35 -17.32
N VAL A 138 -28.74 15.95 -16.29
CA VAL A 138 -29.56 17.16 -16.45
C VAL A 138 -28.66 18.39 -16.53
N GLY A 139 -28.77 19.14 -17.61
CA GLY A 139 -27.95 20.35 -17.82
C GLY A 139 -26.47 20.09 -18.15
N LEU A 140 -26.12 18.88 -18.57
CA LEU A 140 -24.81 18.61 -19.18
C LEU A 140 -24.81 19.14 -20.62
N VAL A 141 -23.74 19.85 -20.97
CA VAL A 141 -23.51 20.37 -22.33
C VAL A 141 -22.67 19.38 -23.13
N HIS A 142 -21.64 18.83 -22.49
CA HIS A 142 -20.69 17.92 -23.12
C HIS A 142 -20.75 16.53 -22.46
N PRO A 143 -21.06 15.47 -23.24
CA PRO A 143 -21.05 14.09 -22.73
C PRO A 143 -19.61 13.57 -22.58
N LYS A 144 -19.43 12.46 -21.85
CA LYS A 144 -18.17 11.72 -21.82
C LYS A 144 -17.70 11.42 -23.27
N PRO A 145 -16.41 11.58 -23.59
CA PRO A 145 -15.24 11.71 -22.73
C PRO A 145 -14.88 13.15 -22.30
N ASP A 146 -15.85 14.08 -22.23
CA ASP A 146 -15.65 15.38 -21.59
C ASP A 146 -15.79 15.24 -20.07
N PRO A 147 -14.92 15.89 -19.25
CA PRO A 147 -14.93 15.76 -17.80
C PRO A 147 -16.07 16.51 -17.10
N GLU A 148 -16.95 17.20 -17.80
CA GLU A 148 -17.96 18.12 -17.24
C GLU A 148 -18.76 17.50 -16.10
N VAL A 149 -19.22 16.27 -16.25
CA VAL A 149 -20.05 15.59 -15.24
C VAL A 149 -19.30 15.36 -13.92
N PHE A 150 -18.03 14.99 -14.01
CA PHE A 150 -17.18 14.75 -12.84
C PHE A 150 -16.70 16.05 -12.21
N LEU A 151 -16.40 17.07 -13.01
CA LEU A 151 -16.05 18.40 -12.51
C LEU A 151 -17.22 19.02 -11.73
N LYS A 152 -18.47 18.86 -12.21
CA LYS A 152 -19.67 19.27 -11.48
C LYS A 152 -19.83 18.50 -10.16
N ALA A 153 -19.57 17.20 -10.14
CA ALA A 153 -19.62 16.38 -8.94
C ALA A 153 -18.58 16.83 -7.90
N ALA A 154 -17.32 16.99 -8.30
CA ALA A 154 -16.25 17.47 -7.44
C ALA A 154 -16.53 18.87 -6.86
N LYS A 155 -17.05 19.78 -7.70
CA LYS A 155 -17.47 21.12 -7.25
C LYS A 155 -18.56 21.04 -6.17
N ARG A 156 -19.56 20.17 -6.32
CA ARG A 156 -20.63 19.97 -5.32
C ARG A 156 -20.11 19.36 -4.01
N LEU A 157 -19.07 18.53 -4.08
CA LEU A 157 -18.36 18.02 -2.89
C LEU A 157 -17.48 19.08 -2.21
N ASN A 158 -17.28 20.24 -2.84
CA ASN A 158 -16.31 21.25 -2.44
C ASN A 158 -14.88 20.68 -2.39
N LEU A 159 -14.52 19.89 -3.40
CA LEU A 159 -13.21 19.28 -3.58
C LEU A 159 -12.62 19.64 -4.95
N ARG A 160 -11.28 19.64 -5.04
CA ARG A 160 -10.57 19.76 -6.31
C ARG A 160 -10.56 18.40 -7.04
N PRO A 161 -10.45 18.38 -8.38
CA PRO A 161 -10.35 17.13 -9.15
C PRO A 161 -9.22 16.20 -8.65
N ASP A 162 -8.03 16.75 -8.36
CA ASP A 162 -6.87 16.00 -7.84
C ASP A 162 -7.07 15.44 -6.41
N GLN A 163 -8.17 15.79 -5.76
CA GLN A 163 -8.59 15.24 -4.47
C GLN A 163 -9.73 14.21 -4.60
N CYS A 164 -10.15 13.91 -5.83
CA CYS A 164 -11.23 12.97 -6.10
C CYS A 164 -10.75 11.82 -6.99
N ALA A 165 -11.28 10.62 -6.74
CA ALA A 165 -11.17 9.51 -7.65
C ALA A 165 -12.51 9.22 -8.31
N VAL A 166 -12.49 8.89 -9.59
CA VAL A 166 -13.65 8.51 -10.40
C VAL A 166 -13.63 7.00 -10.62
N ILE A 167 -14.74 6.33 -10.33
CA ILE A 167 -14.95 4.91 -10.52
C ILE A 167 -15.84 4.71 -11.76
N GLU A 168 -15.33 3.95 -12.74
CA GLU A 168 -15.91 3.83 -14.08
C GLU A 168 -15.72 2.43 -14.68
N ASP A 169 -16.70 1.99 -15.48
CA ASP A 169 -16.65 0.72 -16.22
C ASP A 169 -16.40 0.91 -17.73
N ALA A 170 -16.49 2.13 -18.24
CA ALA A 170 -16.35 2.47 -19.65
C ALA A 170 -15.07 3.29 -19.94
N LYS A 171 -14.40 3.00 -21.08
CA LYS A 171 -13.19 3.73 -21.52
C LYS A 171 -13.42 5.24 -21.67
N ALA A 172 -14.58 5.63 -22.18
CA ALA A 172 -14.94 7.05 -22.33
C ALA A 172 -15.01 7.79 -20.99
N GLY A 173 -15.41 7.11 -19.90
CA GLY A 173 -15.43 7.69 -18.57
C GLY A 173 -14.02 7.77 -17.95
N ILE A 174 -13.17 6.79 -18.18
CA ILE A 174 -11.74 6.87 -17.79
C ILE A 174 -11.05 8.03 -18.51
N ASP A 175 -11.26 8.19 -19.82
CA ASP A 175 -10.73 9.34 -20.58
C ASP A 175 -11.25 10.68 -20.04
N ALA A 176 -12.53 10.75 -19.66
CA ALA A 176 -13.12 11.92 -19.02
C ALA A 176 -12.47 12.23 -17.66
N ALA A 177 -12.28 11.22 -16.82
CA ALA A 177 -11.61 11.36 -15.52
C ALA A 177 -10.18 11.91 -15.70
N ASN A 178 -9.40 11.32 -16.60
CA ASN A 178 -8.02 11.73 -16.88
C ASN A 178 -7.93 13.17 -17.44
N LYS A 179 -8.83 13.54 -18.37
CA LYS A 179 -8.91 14.92 -18.90
C LYS A 179 -9.27 15.93 -17.80
N GLY A 180 -10.07 15.51 -16.83
CA GLY A 180 -10.46 16.33 -15.69
C GLY A 180 -9.42 16.37 -14.57
N ASN A 181 -8.29 15.67 -14.70
CA ASN A 181 -7.24 15.55 -13.70
C ASN A 181 -7.71 14.88 -12.40
N PHE A 182 -8.59 13.88 -12.53
CA PHE A 182 -9.02 12.98 -11.47
C PHE A 182 -8.12 11.74 -11.42
N THR A 183 -8.07 11.08 -10.25
CA THR A 183 -7.60 9.69 -10.19
C THR A 183 -8.67 8.81 -10.82
N SER A 184 -8.31 7.97 -11.79
CA SER A 184 -9.24 7.11 -12.51
C SER A 184 -9.14 5.66 -12.04
N ILE A 185 -10.31 5.05 -11.71
CA ILE A 185 -10.42 3.68 -11.22
C ILE A 185 -11.33 2.91 -12.17
N ALA A 186 -10.76 1.96 -12.91
CA ALA A 186 -11.50 1.07 -13.78
C ALA A 186 -12.11 -0.08 -12.98
N PHE A 187 -13.43 -0.20 -13.03
CA PHE A 187 -14.19 -1.27 -12.37
C PHE A 187 -14.88 -2.15 -13.40
N ASN A 188 -14.39 -3.37 -13.58
CA ASN A 188 -14.97 -4.32 -14.57
C ASN A 188 -15.16 -3.70 -15.97
N GLY A 189 -16.11 -4.20 -16.75
CA GLY A 189 -16.54 -3.64 -18.02
C GLY A 189 -15.40 -3.48 -19.05
N GLU A 190 -15.57 -2.55 -19.98
CA GLU A 190 -14.59 -2.22 -21.02
C GLU A 190 -13.36 -1.47 -20.49
N ALA A 191 -13.48 -0.83 -19.33
CA ALA A 191 -12.40 -0.08 -18.72
C ALA A 191 -11.41 -1.01 -18.01
N TYR A 192 -11.81 -2.23 -17.65
CA TYR A 192 -10.91 -3.17 -17.00
C TYR A 192 -9.80 -3.60 -17.96
N GLY A 193 -8.54 -3.34 -17.54
CA GLY A 193 -7.38 -3.56 -18.39
C GLY A 193 -7.09 -2.43 -19.39
N TYR A 194 -7.85 -1.30 -19.35
CA TYR A 194 -7.54 -0.14 -20.14
C TYR A 194 -6.32 0.59 -19.56
N ASP A 195 -5.24 0.63 -20.33
CA ASP A 195 -3.90 1.09 -19.93
C ASP A 195 -3.84 2.55 -19.42
N LYS A 196 -4.87 3.35 -19.69
CA LYS A 196 -4.94 4.74 -19.22
C LYS A 196 -5.60 4.91 -17.85
N ALA A 197 -6.21 3.86 -17.27
CA ALA A 197 -6.74 3.93 -15.91
C ALA A 197 -5.60 3.90 -14.89
N ASP A 198 -5.69 4.74 -13.86
CA ASP A 198 -4.70 4.72 -12.76
C ASP A 198 -4.82 3.44 -11.92
N TYR A 199 -6.03 2.87 -11.82
CA TYR A 199 -6.35 1.64 -11.06
C TYR A 199 -7.28 0.73 -11.81
N HIS A 200 -7.16 -0.58 -11.51
CA HIS A 200 -8.07 -1.62 -11.98
C HIS A 200 -8.53 -2.45 -10.79
N ILE A 201 -9.84 -2.48 -10.53
CA ILE A 201 -10.43 -3.29 -9.48
C ILE A 201 -11.44 -4.28 -10.06
N LYS A 202 -11.50 -5.48 -9.47
CA LYS A 202 -12.49 -6.51 -9.79
C LYS A 202 -13.62 -6.56 -8.78
N ASN A 203 -13.28 -6.34 -7.51
CA ASN A 203 -14.23 -6.35 -6.41
C ASN A 203 -14.44 -4.93 -5.91
N PHE A 204 -15.67 -4.57 -5.61
CA PHE A 204 -16.01 -3.21 -5.18
C PHE A 204 -15.37 -2.87 -3.82
N SER A 205 -15.18 -3.87 -2.94
CA SER A 205 -14.51 -3.75 -1.65
C SER A 205 -13.04 -3.32 -1.72
N GLU A 206 -12.38 -3.53 -2.88
CA GLU A 206 -11.01 -3.03 -3.09
C GLU A 206 -10.91 -1.51 -3.01
N LEU A 207 -12.05 -0.78 -3.22
CA LEU A 207 -12.10 0.67 -3.04
C LEU A 207 -11.74 1.12 -1.63
N ILE A 208 -12.05 0.33 -0.61
CA ILE A 208 -11.70 0.65 0.79
C ILE A 208 -10.18 0.74 0.91
N LYS A 209 -9.47 -0.20 0.32
CA LYS A 209 -8.00 -0.29 0.33
C LYS A 209 -7.33 0.83 -0.47
N ILE A 210 -7.91 1.19 -1.63
CA ILE A 210 -7.43 2.31 -2.46
C ILE A 210 -7.66 3.67 -1.77
N ALA A 211 -8.57 3.75 -0.80
CA ALA A 211 -8.81 4.98 -0.04
C ALA A 211 -7.68 5.30 0.94
N GLU A 212 -6.89 4.30 1.33
CA GLU A 212 -5.85 4.41 2.33
C GLU A 212 -4.57 5.00 1.74
N LYS A 213 -3.93 5.84 2.54
CA LYS A 213 -2.62 6.41 2.21
C LYS A 213 -1.54 5.38 2.48
N GLY A 214 -0.42 5.52 1.80
CA GLY A 214 0.73 4.68 2.02
C GLY A 214 1.17 3.95 0.76
N ILE A 215 1.74 2.76 0.91
CA ILE A 215 2.15 1.90 -0.19
C ILE A 215 1.32 0.64 -0.19
N VAL A 216 0.78 0.28 -1.37
CA VAL A 216 0.12 -1.00 -1.57
C VAL A 216 0.92 -1.82 -2.60
N PHE A 217 1.25 -3.04 -2.23
CA PHE A 217 1.80 -4.06 -3.11
C PHE A 217 0.71 -5.09 -3.38
N PHE A 218 0.44 -5.35 -4.64
CA PHE A 218 -0.62 -6.24 -5.04
C PHE A 218 -0.06 -7.31 -5.98
N HIS A 219 0.09 -8.54 -5.47
CA HIS A 219 0.64 -9.70 -6.19
C HIS A 219 1.97 -9.42 -6.90
N VAL A 220 2.85 -8.64 -6.26
CA VAL A 220 4.12 -8.24 -6.86
C VAL A 220 5.08 -9.42 -6.94
N CYS A 221 5.49 -9.76 -8.15
CA CYS A 221 6.50 -10.78 -8.41
C CYS A 221 7.73 -10.21 -9.12
N LYS A 222 8.87 -10.85 -8.93
CA LYS A 222 10.07 -10.68 -9.74
C LYS A 222 10.81 -11.97 -9.99
N GLU A 223 10.99 -12.20 -11.23
CA GLU A 223 11.79 -13.27 -11.76
C GLU A 223 12.93 -12.68 -12.60
N TYR A 224 14.18 -13.05 -12.31
CA TYR A 224 15.34 -12.62 -13.08
C TYR A 224 15.65 -13.62 -14.20
N VAL A 225 15.54 -14.91 -13.91
CA VAL A 225 15.71 -16.02 -14.84
C VAL A 225 14.55 -16.97 -14.59
N LYS A 226 14.06 -17.65 -15.64
CA LYS A 226 12.92 -18.56 -15.54
C LYS A 226 13.08 -19.54 -14.37
N GLY A 227 12.17 -19.44 -13.39
CA GLY A 227 12.17 -20.26 -12.17
C GLY A 227 12.90 -19.65 -10.97
N LEU A 228 13.71 -18.57 -11.13
CA LEU A 228 14.40 -17.91 -10.02
C LEU A 228 13.66 -16.63 -9.62
N LYS A 229 12.73 -16.77 -8.68
CA LYS A 229 11.95 -15.65 -8.14
C LYS A 229 12.67 -14.97 -6.98
N ALA A 230 13.06 -13.73 -7.14
CA ALA A 230 13.60 -12.90 -6.07
C ALA A 230 12.50 -12.26 -5.20
N VAL A 231 11.29 -12.14 -5.75
CA VAL A 231 10.05 -11.78 -5.03
C VAL A 231 8.94 -12.66 -5.58
N ASP A 232 8.25 -13.38 -4.70
CA ASP A 232 7.18 -14.29 -5.05
C ASP A 232 5.89 -13.86 -4.34
N ASP A 233 4.91 -13.45 -5.12
CA ASP A 233 3.56 -13.06 -4.71
C ASP A 233 3.50 -12.12 -3.48
N PHE A 234 4.23 -11.01 -3.55
CA PHE A 234 4.25 -10.05 -2.46
C PHE A 234 2.99 -9.19 -2.49
N THR A 235 2.08 -9.45 -1.57
CA THR A 235 0.88 -8.65 -1.34
C THR A 235 0.92 -8.05 0.06
N ARG A 236 0.94 -6.71 0.16
CA ARG A 236 1.02 -5.99 1.41
C ARG A 236 0.57 -4.54 1.24
N GLU A 237 -0.11 -4.04 2.27
CA GLU A 237 -0.40 -2.63 2.48
C GLU A 237 0.51 -2.09 3.59
N ALA A 238 1.13 -0.95 3.36
CA ALA A 238 1.80 -0.17 4.38
C ALA A 238 1.04 1.14 4.55
N ASP A 239 0.53 1.36 5.75
CA ASP A 239 -0.29 2.52 6.08
C ASP A 239 0.47 3.84 5.96
N ASP A 240 -0.28 4.95 5.88
CA ASP A 240 0.30 6.29 5.96
C ASP A 240 1.10 6.42 7.26
N ARG A 241 2.34 6.88 7.13
CA ARG A 241 3.28 7.06 8.25
C ARG A 241 3.75 5.77 8.92
N GLU A 242 3.52 4.63 8.32
CA GLU A 242 4.06 3.37 8.80
C GLU A 242 5.59 3.32 8.60
N PHE A 243 6.30 2.75 9.58
CA PHE A 243 7.72 2.41 9.45
C PHE A 243 7.83 0.91 9.13
N LEU A 244 7.79 0.58 7.84
CA LEU A 244 7.84 -0.79 7.35
C LEU A 244 9.28 -1.26 7.22
N VAL A 245 9.67 -2.31 7.94
CA VAL A 245 11.03 -2.86 7.92
C VAL A 245 11.07 -4.20 7.21
N PHE A 246 11.89 -4.32 6.17
CA PHE A 246 12.22 -5.59 5.53
C PHE A 246 13.48 -6.17 6.17
N VAL A 247 13.37 -7.37 6.73
CA VAL A 247 14.47 -8.08 7.37
C VAL A 247 14.59 -9.50 6.83
N GLY A 248 15.79 -10.07 6.85
CA GLY A 248 16.07 -11.42 6.38
C GLY A 248 17.53 -11.61 5.97
N PRO A 249 17.96 -12.83 5.64
CA PRO A 249 19.31 -13.15 5.19
C PRO A 249 19.71 -12.39 3.93
N SER A 250 21.02 -12.31 3.67
CA SER A 250 21.51 -11.75 2.41
C SER A 250 20.98 -12.55 1.21
N GLY A 251 20.61 -11.84 0.13
CA GLY A 251 20.07 -12.46 -1.09
C GLY A 251 18.56 -12.76 -1.08
N CYS A 252 17.83 -12.59 0.03
CA CYS A 252 16.38 -12.89 0.07
C CYS A 252 15.48 -11.86 -0.65
N GLY A 253 16.05 -10.90 -1.41
CA GLY A 253 15.30 -9.98 -2.27
C GLY A 253 14.87 -8.66 -1.63
N LYS A 254 15.41 -8.25 -0.47
CA LYS A 254 15.06 -6.99 0.23
C LYS A 254 15.36 -5.75 -0.60
N SER A 255 16.64 -5.53 -0.94
CA SER A 255 17.06 -4.37 -1.76
C SER A 255 16.44 -4.41 -3.16
N THR A 256 16.20 -5.61 -3.70
CA THR A 256 15.47 -5.80 -4.94
C THR A 256 14.04 -5.25 -4.85
N THR A 257 13.31 -5.52 -3.77
CA THR A 257 11.97 -4.95 -3.54
C THR A 257 12.05 -3.42 -3.46
N LEU A 258 13.03 -2.88 -2.73
CA LEU A 258 13.21 -1.44 -2.58
C LEU A 258 13.47 -0.75 -3.94
N ARG A 259 14.35 -1.33 -4.77
CA ARG A 259 14.69 -0.80 -6.11
C ARG A 259 13.47 -0.76 -7.04
N ARG A 260 12.52 -1.68 -6.89
CA ARG A 260 11.27 -1.70 -7.68
C ARG A 260 10.31 -0.62 -7.26
N ILE A 261 10.15 -0.41 -5.96
CA ILE A 261 9.40 0.73 -5.46
C ILE A 261 10.00 2.01 -6.03
N ALA A 262 11.33 2.10 -6.08
CA ALA A 262 12.05 3.24 -6.63
C ALA A 262 11.95 3.37 -8.17
N GLY A 263 11.47 2.34 -8.88
CA GLY A 263 11.45 2.31 -10.36
C GLY A 263 12.82 2.12 -11.00
N LEU A 264 13.81 1.66 -10.23
CA LEU A 264 15.15 1.35 -10.74
C LEU A 264 15.23 -0.04 -11.36
N GLU A 265 14.24 -0.87 -11.08
CA GLU A 265 14.05 -2.20 -11.66
C GLU A 265 12.55 -2.42 -11.90
N GLU A 266 12.21 -3.07 -13.00
CA GLU A 266 10.83 -3.42 -13.34
C GLU A 266 10.38 -4.66 -12.55
N ILE A 267 9.09 -4.70 -12.17
CA ILE A 267 8.43 -5.90 -11.66
C ILE A 267 8.11 -6.86 -12.83
N SER A 268 8.00 -8.15 -12.55
CA SER A 268 7.59 -9.13 -13.57
C SER A 268 6.08 -9.27 -13.68
N SER A 269 5.36 -9.10 -12.58
CA SER A 269 3.89 -9.05 -12.51
C SER A 269 3.42 -8.38 -11.23
N GLY A 270 2.11 -8.08 -11.16
CA GLY A 270 1.48 -7.40 -10.05
C GLY A 270 1.54 -5.88 -10.17
N ASP A 271 1.12 -5.19 -9.13
CA ASP A 271 1.02 -3.74 -9.12
C ASP A 271 1.55 -3.12 -7.83
N ILE A 272 2.14 -1.92 -7.94
CA ILE A 272 2.57 -1.11 -6.81
C ILE A 272 1.85 0.22 -6.87
N TYR A 273 1.24 0.62 -5.75
CA TYR A 273 0.54 1.89 -5.62
C TYR A 273 1.17 2.72 -4.50
N ILE A 274 1.27 4.02 -4.70
CA ILE A 274 1.67 5.00 -3.68
C ILE A 274 0.55 6.03 -3.53
N ASN A 275 0.00 6.16 -2.33
CA ASN A 275 -1.12 7.06 -2.03
C ASN A 275 -2.23 6.96 -3.07
N GLY A 276 -2.51 5.74 -3.44
CA GLY A 276 -3.56 5.47 -4.34
C GLY A 276 -3.22 5.62 -5.84
N LYS A 277 -2.01 5.94 -6.26
CA LYS A 277 -1.60 6.00 -7.66
C LYS A 277 -0.74 4.79 -8.03
N ARG A 278 -1.10 4.06 -9.09
CA ARG A 278 -0.27 3.01 -9.68
C ARG A 278 1.04 3.61 -10.21
N ILE A 279 2.17 3.01 -9.86
CA ILE A 279 3.49 3.57 -10.18
C ILE A 279 4.35 2.66 -11.07
N ASN A 280 3.81 1.54 -11.55
CA ASN A 280 4.59 0.57 -12.32
C ASN A 280 5.29 1.22 -13.53
N ASP A 281 4.56 2.03 -14.29
CA ASP A 281 5.01 2.64 -15.54
C ASP A 281 5.58 4.05 -15.35
N GLU A 282 5.63 4.53 -14.10
CA GLU A 282 6.19 5.83 -13.75
C GLU A 282 7.71 5.79 -13.71
N GLU A 283 8.37 6.77 -14.34
CA GLU A 283 9.82 6.91 -14.21
C GLU A 283 10.23 7.22 -12.74
N PRO A 284 11.42 6.82 -12.29
CA PRO A 284 11.88 7.05 -10.90
C PRO A 284 11.74 8.50 -10.43
N LYS A 285 11.94 9.48 -11.33
CA LYS A 285 11.83 10.91 -11.03
C LYS A 285 10.40 11.36 -10.71
N ASP A 286 9.38 10.65 -11.22
CA ASP A 286 7.97 11.03 -11.16
C ASP A 286 7.19 10.30 -10.05
N ARG A 287 7.80 9.28 -9.41
CA ARG A 287 7.19 8.44 -8.36
C ARG A 287 6.98 9.14 -7.01
N ASN A 288 7.28 10.42 -6.88
CA ASN A 288 7.17 11.21 -5.63
C ASN A 288 7.73 10.52 -4.38
N LEU A 289 8.81 9.79 -4.53
CA LEU A 289 9.52 9.10 -3.46
C LEU A 289 10.97 9.57 -3.36
N ALA A 290 11.61 9.26 -2.25
CA ALA A 290 13.03 9.48 -2.05
C ALA A 290 13.74 8.21 -1.63
N MET A 291 14.91 7.94 -2.20
CA MET A 291 15.75 6.80 -1.86
C MET A 291 17.10 7.24 -1.33
N VAL A 292 17.50 6.64 -0.23
CA VAL A 292 18.86 6.76 0.33
C VAL A 292 19.56 5.42 0.15
N PHE A 293 20.62 5.45 -0.64
CA PHE A 293 21.44 4.28 -0.95
C PHE A 293 22.44 3.97 0.16
N GLN A 294 22.87 2.74 0.26
CA GLN A 294 23.89 2.27 1.22
C GLN A 294 25.19 3.08 1.20
N ASN A 295 25.63 3.53 0.02
CA ASN A 295 26.83 4.35 -0.18
C ASN A 295 26.56 5.87 -0.21
N TYR A 296 25.33 6.29 0.21
CA TYR A 296 24.84 7.68 0.21
C TYR A 296 24.74 8.35 -1.17
N ALA A 297 25.45 7.89 -2.18
CA ALA A 297 25.47 8.39 -3.57
C ALA A 297 25.55 9.94 -3.67
N LEU A 298 26.38 10.59 -2.84
CA LEU A 298 26.58 12.03 -2.89
C LEU A 298 27.43 12.42 -4.10
N TYR A 299 27.16 13.61 -4.63
CA TYR A 299 27.99 14.20 -5.69
C TYR A 299 29.26 14.77 -5.08
N PRO A 300 30.44 14.15 -5.30
CA PRO A 300 31.67 14.55 -4.61
C PRO A 300 32.18 15.95 -5.01
N GLN A 301 31.87 16.40 -6.24
CA GLN A 301 32.26 17.73 -6.75
C GLN A 301 31.29 18.85 -6.30
N ARG A 302 30.26 18.55 -5.52
CA ARG A 302 29.26 19.52 -5.07
C ARG A 302 29.37 19.71 -3.56
N THR A 303 29.20 20.94 -3.12
CA THR A 303 29.08 21.24 -1.68
C THR A 303 27.82 20.61 -1.10
N VAL A 304 27.74 20.56 0.24
CA VAL A 304 26.53 20.12 0.97
C VAL A 304 25.29 20.86 0.47
N PHE A 305 25.36 22.20 0.39
CA PHE A 305 24.27 23.02 -0.16
C PHE A 305 23.84 22.56 -1.55
N LYS A 306 24.80 22.37 -2.46
CA LYS A 306 24.53 21.98 -3.85
C LYS A 306 24.02 20.54 -3.97
N ASN A 307 24.42 19.64 -3.06
CA ASN A 307 23.90 18.28 -2.97
C ASN A 307 22.42 18.30 -2.56
N ILE A 308 22.09 19.02 -1.48
CA ILE A 308 20.71 19.14 -0.99
C ILE A 308 19.80 19.85 -2.01
N ALA A 309 20.29 20.95 -2.62
CA ALA A 309 19.53 21.72 -3.59
C ALA A 309 19.29 21.00 -4.94
N PHE A 310 20.07 19.95 -5.23
CA PHE A 310 20.11 19.32 -6.56
C PHE A 310 18.73 18.89 -7.09
N PRO A 311 17.87 18.21 -6.30
CA PRO A 311 16.56 17.78 -6.77
C PRO A 311 15.63 18.93 -7.16
N LEU A 312 15.78 20.12 -6.56
CA LEU A 312 14.91 21.27 -6.83
C LEU A 312 15.24 21.99 -8.13
N LYS A 313 16.48 21.87 -8.62
CA LYS A 313 16.93 22.62 -9.81
C LYS A 313 16.20 22.24 -11.09
N ASN A 314 15.80 20.97 -11.19
CA ASN A 314 15.13 20.42 -12.38
C ASN A 314 13.68 20.01 -12.08
N TYR A 315 13.20 20.24 -10.85
CA TYR A 315 11.86 19.86 -10.44
C TYR A 315 10.87 20.95 -10.82
N LYS A 316 9.85 20.56 -11.59
CA LYS A 316 8.70 21.39 -11.91
C LYS A 316 7.58 21.00 -10.95
N PHE A 317 7.06 21.93 -10.18
CA PHE A 317 5.96 21.68 -9.25
C PHE A 317 4.70 22.39 -9.67
N ASN A 318 3.56 21.80 -9.38
CA ASN A 318 2.26 22.45 -9.58
C ASN A 318 2.06 23.46 -8.44
N ARG A 319 1.95 24.75 -8.75
CA ARG A 319 1.58 25.76 -7.76
C ARG A 319 0.09 25.61 -7.45
N GLU A 320 -0.31 25.77 -6.18
CA GLU A 320 -1.73 25.88 -5.83
C GLU A 320 -2.36 27.01 -6.64
N ILE A 321 -3.36 26.64 -7.46
CA ILE A 321 -4.02 27.61 -8.34
C ILE A 321 -5.07 28.33 -7.51
N PRO A 322 -5.09 29.67 -7.49
CA PRO A 322 -6.20 30.40 -6.90
C PRO A 322 -7.50 30.10 -7.68
N TYR A 323 -8.58 29.98 -6.94
CA TYR A 323 -9.94 29.72 -7.36
C TYR A 323 -10.33 30.33 -8.73
N VAL A 324 -10.91 29.51 -9.61
CA VAL A 324 -11.50 29.95 -10.88
C VAL A 324 -12.68 30.90 -10.57
N ARG A 325 -12.57 32.14 -10.99
CA ARG A 325 -13.66 33.13 -10.84
C ARG A 325 -14.90 32.69 -11.62
N GLU A 326 -16.07 32.90 -11.02
CA GLU A 326 -17.35 32.68 -11.70
C GLU A 326 -17.47 33.55 -12.96
N LYS A 327 -18.05 32.98 -14.03
CA LYS A 327 -18.34 33.72 -15.25
C LYS A 327 -19.28 34.88 -14.92
N THR A 328 -18.92 36.03 -15.43
CA THR A 328 -19.66 37.28 -15.17
C THR A 328 -20.96 37.42 -15.97
N GLY A 329 -21.27 36.43 -16.86
CA GLY A 329 -22.42 36.47 -17.77
C GLY A 329 -22.24 37.39 -18.97
N ASN A 330 -21.11 38.08 -19.10
CA ASN A 330 -20.81 38.96 -20.25
C ASN A 330 -19.88 38.23 -21.23
N LYS A 331 -20.41 37.84 -22.40
CA LYS A 331 -19.72 37.05 -23.42
C LYS A 331 -18.33 37.58 -23.81
N PHE A 332 -18.12 38.89 -23.80
CA PHE A 332 -16.84 39.51 -24.17
C PHE A 332 -15.81 39.45 -23.03
N LYS A 333 -16.25 39.68 -21.80
CA LYS A 333 -15.39 39.52 -20.60
C LYS A 333 -15.06 38.05 -20.33
N ASP A 334 -16.03 37.16 -20.51
CA ASP A 334 -15.86 35.73 -20.30
C ASP A 334 -14.98 35.07 -21.38
N GLY A 335 -15.05 35.57 -22.64
CA GLY A 335 -14.15 35.16 -23.73
C GLY A 335 -12.70 35.61 -23.50
N TRP A 336 -12.49 36.85 -23.01
CA TRP A 336 -11.17 37.38 -22.67
C TRP A 336 -10.58 36.71 -21.43
N LEU A 337 -11.41 36.43 -20.42
CA LEU A 337 -11.05 35.64 -19.23
C LEU A 337 -10.70 34.20 -19.59
N SER A 338 -11.45 33.57 -20.51
CA SER A 338 -11.15 32.21 -20.99
C SER A 338 -9.84 32.13 -21.78
N PHE A 339 -9.52 33.16 -22.55
CA PHE A 339 -8.24 33.27 -23.27
C PHE A 339 -7.08 33.54 -22.27
N TYR A 340 -7.30 34.45 -21.33
CA TYR A 340 -6.34 34.74 -20.25
C TYR A 340 -6.09 33.54 -19.37
N ASP A 341 -7.14 32.81 -18.99
CA ASP A 341 -7.05 31.56 -18.24
C ASP A 341 -6.29 30.49 -19.06
N LYS A 342 -6.56 30.38 -20.38
CA LYS A 342 -5.89 29.39 -21.23
C LYS A 342 -4.40 29.69 -21.44
N VAL A 343 -4.01 30.96 -21.58
CA VAL A 343 -2.61 31.38 -21.73
C VAL A 343 -1.88 31.42 -20.39
N PHE A 344 -2.51 31.87 -19.33
CA PHE A 344 -1.93 31.88 -17.98
C PHE A 344 -1.91 30.48 -17.37
N TYR A 345 -2.93 29.63 -17.57
CA TYR A 345 -2.96 28.24 -17.08
C TYR A 345 -1.83 27.40 -17.66
N SER A 346 -1.50 27.52 -18.94
CA SER A 346 -0.38 26.79 -19.52
C SER A 346 0.97 27.26 -18.99
N HIS A 347 1.07 28.52 -18.53
CA HIS A 347 2.30 29.11 -18.00
C HIS A 347 2.45 28.87 -16.47
N TYR A 348 1.34 28.73 -15.72
CA TYR A 348 1.32 28.50 -14.27
C TYR A 348 1.56 27.05 -13.85
N LEU A 349 1.37 26.08 -14.75
CA LEU A 349 1.43 24.66 -14.43
C LEU A 349 2.84 24.08 -14.22
N LYS A 350 3.92 24.84 -14.52
CA LYS A 350 5.31 24.32 -14.35
C LYS A 350 6.25 25.42 -13.86
N HIS A 351 6.24 25.70 -12.56
CA HIS A 351 7.19 26.65 -11.98
C HIS A 351 8.48 25.97 -11.54
N HIS A 352 9.60 26.63 -11.80
CA HIS A 352 10.91 26.33 -11.19
C HIS A 352 11.05 27.15 -9.90
N TYR A 353 11.68 26.56 -8.88
CA TYR A 353 12.02 27.28 -7.66
C TYR A 353 13.00 28.43 -7.96
N SER A 354 12.73 29.61 -7.45
CA SER A 354 13.66 30.74 -7.48
C SER A 354 14.90 30.44 -6.65
N LYS A 355 16.00 31.17 -6.90
CA LYS A 355 17.25 31.02 -6.10
C LYS A 355 17.01 31.27 -4.62
N LYS A 356 16.11 32.20 -4.26
CA LYS A 356 15.75 32.51 -2.87
C LYS A 356 14.98 31.36 -2.24
N GLU A 357 13.94 30.83 -2.88
CA GLU A 357 13.18 29.69 -2.38
C GLU A 357 14.05 28.42 -2.19
N ILE A 358 14.97 28.17 -3.12
CA ILE A 358 15.95 27.05 -2.97
C ILE A 358 16.82 27.28 -1.73
N LYS A 359 17.32 28.50 -1.54
CA LYS A 359 18.16 28.83 -0.38
C LYS A 359 17.40 28.62 0.92
N ASP A 360 16.21 29.19 1.04
CA ASP A 360 15.37 29.11 2.24
C ASP A 360 15.00 27.64 2.59
N LYS A 361 14.65 26.84 1.57
CA LYS A 361 14.37 25.39 1.75
C LYS A 361 15.60 24.61 2.21
N VAL A 362 16.77 24.86 1.61
CA VAL A 362 18.02 24.17 1.99
C VAL A 362 18.45 24.55 3.39
N GLU A 363 18.37 25.83 3.77
CA GLU A 363 18.72 26.30 5.11
C GLU A 363 17.80 25.71 6.18
N ASN A 364 16.49 25.64 5.90
CA ASN A 364 15.53 24.99 6.80
C ASN A 364 15.86 23.50 7.01
N ILE A 365 16.09 22.73 5.95
CA ILE A 365 16.43 21.31 6.07
C ILE A 365 17.79 21.13 6.74
N ALA A 366 18.77 21.98 6.42
CA ALA A 366 20.07 21.95 7.07
C ALA A 366 19.98 22.19 8.57
N SER A 367 19.10 23.10 9.00
CA SER A 367 18.83 23.35 10.41
C SER A 367 18.25 22.11 11.11
N ILE A 368 17.21 21.49 10.52
CA ILE A 368 16.58 20.26 11.05
C ILE A 368 17.60 19.12 11.21
N LEU A 369 18.53 19.00 10.25
CA LEU A 369 19.52 17.93 10.22
C LEU A 369 20.85 18.29 10.91
N GLY A 370 20.99 19.47 11.51
CA GLY A 370 22.21 19.94 12.13
C GLY A 370 23.38 20.04 11.13
N LEU A 371 23.11 20.56 9.93
CA LEU A 371 24.07 20.72 8.83
C LEU A 371 24.36 22.18 8.48
N SER A 372 23.82 23.15 9.20
CA SER A 372 23.94 24.59 8.89
C SER A 372 25.40 25.04 8.71
N ASP A 373 26.29 24.62 9.61
CA ASP A 373 27.72 24.98 9.58
C ASP A 373 28.52 24.27 8.48
N TYR A 374 27.92 23.25 7.85
CA TYR A 374 28.60 22.40 6.86
C TYR A 374 28.18 22.70 5.42
N LEU A 375 27.25 23.64 5.18
CA LEU A 375 26.64 23.90 3.87
C LEU A 375 27.68 24.20 2.75
N LYS A 376 28.84 24.79 3.11
CA LYS A 376 29.89 25.13 2.15
C LYS A 376 30.90 23.99 1.93
N ARG A 377 30.91 22.95 2.79
CA ARG A 377 31.86 21.84 2.70
C ARG A 377 31.54 20.88 1.58
N TYR A 378 32.56 20.14 1.15
CA TYR A 378 32.43 19.03 0.21
C TYR A 378 32.23 17.69 0.94
N PRO A 379 31.67 16.65 0.29
CA PRO A 379 31.54 15.34 0.90
C PRO A 379 32.83 14.72 1.45
N SER A 380 33.97 14.99 0.84
CA SER A 380 35.28 14.52 1.32
C SER A 380 35.64 15.05 2.70
N GLU A 381 35.14 16.22 3.08
CA GLU A 381 35.42 16.92 4.34
C GLU A 381 34.43 16.54 5.46
N LEU A 382 33.53 15.56 5.21
CA LEU A 382 32.48 15.16 6.11
C LEU A 382 32.73 13.77 6.70
N SER A 383 32.36 13.61 7.98
CA SER A 383 32.26 12.28 8.58
C SER A 383 31.16 11.43 7.91
N GLY A 384 31.20 10.10 8.04
CA GLY A 384 30.20 9.19 7.48
C GLY A 384 28.77 9.58 7.87
N GLY A 385 28.57 9.94 9.13
CA GLY A 385 27.25 10.37 9.60
C GLY A 385 26.80 11.73 9.08
N GLN A 386 27.73 12.66 8.80
CA GLN A 386 27.38 13.91 8.12
C GLN A 386 27.01 13.66 6.67
N LYS A 387 27.75 12.77 5.97
CA LYS A 387 27.40 12.33 4.59
C LYS A 387 25.98 11.74 4.53
N GLN A 388 25.63 10.89 5.49
CA GLN A 388 24.29 10.33 5.60
C GLN A 388 23.21 11.41 5.76
N ARG A 389 23.42 12.37 6.69
CA ARG A 389 22.49 13.49 6.88
C ARG A 389 22.35 14.36 5.63
N VAL A 390 23.42 14.56 4.86
CA VAL A 390 23.34 15.25 3.56
C VAL A 390 22.50 14.47 2.56
N ALA A 391 22.64 13.14 2.51
CA ALA A 391 21.82 12.27 1.65
C ALA A 391 20.34 12.33 2.05
N LEU A 392 20.04 12.28 3.37
CA LEU A 392 18.70 12.50 3.90
C LEU A 392 18.15 13.88 3.54
N GLY A 393 18.93 14.95 3.68
CA GLY A 393 18.51 16.30 3.31
C GLY A 393 18.21 16.44 1.82
N ARG A 394 19.01 15.80 0.97
CA ARG A 394 18.74 15.74 -0.48
C ARG A 394 17.44 14.99 -0.79
N ALA A 395 17.13 13.96 -0.03
CA ALA A 395 15.89 13.19 -0.16
C ALA A 395 14.68 13.99 0.33
N LEU A 396 14.78 14.64 1.48
CA LEU A 396 13.71 15.39 2.16
C LEU A 396 13.24 16.64 1.41
N ILE A 397 14.13 17.29 0.65
CA ILE A 397 13.85 18.61 0.09
C ILE A 397 12.68 18.62 -0.90
N ARG A 398 12.34 17.46 -1.46
CA ARG A 398 11.17 17.27 -2.35
C ARG A 398 9.87 16.99 -1.60
N LYS A 399 9.90 16.81 -0.27
CA LYS A 399 8.77 16.34 0.55
C LYS A 399 8.14 15.08 -0.04
N PRO A 400 8.90 13.98 -0.12
CA PRO A 400 8.41 12.74 -0.71
C PRO A 400 7.29 12.14 0.12
N GLU A 401 6.40 11.40 -0.52
CA GLU A 401 5.32 10.64 0.14
C GLU A 401 5.84 9.36 0.78
N VAL A 402 6.95 8.82 0.25
CA VAL A 402 7.59 7.61 0.75
C VAL A 402 9.09 7.78 0.81
N PHE A 403 9.67 7.34 1.92
CA PHE A 403 11.12 7.23 2.12
C PHE A 403 11.59 5.79 2.00
N LEU A 404 12.56 5.56 1.13
CA LEU A 404 13.21 4.27 0.93
C LEU A 404 14.64 4.32 1.46
N LEU A 405 14.97 3.45 2.42
CA LEU A 405 16.27 3.39 3.08
C LEU A 405 16.90 2.01 2.88
N ASP A 406 17.96 1.91 2.07
CA ASP A 406 18.64 0.66 1.75
C ASP A 406 19.89 0.51 2.64
N GLU A 407 19.79 -0.29 3.71
CA GLU A 407 20.85 -0.58 4.69
C GLU A 407 21.65 0.66 5.13
N PRO A 408 21.00 1.75 5.58
CA PRO A 408 21.69 3.03 5.77
C PRO A 408 22.71 3.02 6.91
N LEU A 409 22.74 1.99 7.77
CA LEU A 409 23.65 1.91 8.91
C LEU A 409 24.71 0.80 8.81
N SER A 410 24.72 0.02 7.71
CA SER A 410 25.62 -1.13 7.55
C SER A 410 27.11 -0.78 7.65
N ASN A 411 27.51 0.43 7.26
CA ASN A 411 28.90 0.89 7.22
C ASN A 411 29.34 1.65 8.50
N LEU A 412 28.65 1.49 9.63
CA LEU A 412 28.93 2.18 10.89
C LEU A 412 29.35 1.20 11.99
N ASP A 413 30.23 1.68 12.89
CA ASP A 413 30.55 0.98 14.14
C ASP A 413 29.34 0.91 15.08
N ALA A 414 29.34 -0.03 16.05
CA ALA A 414 28.21 -0.32 16.93
C ALA A 414 27.70 0.92 17.71
N LYS A 415 28.62 1.75 18.24
CA LYS A 415 28.28 2.96 19.01
C LYS A 415 27.57 3.99 18.13
N ARG A 416 28.13 4.25 16.94
CA ARG A 416 27.54 5.18 15.96
C ARG A 416 26.23 4.64 15.42
N ARG A 417 26.13 3.32 15.22
CA ARG A 417 24.89 2.66 14.76
C ARG A 417 23.75 2.89 15.76
N ALA A 418 24.02 2.72 17.07
CA ALA A 418 23.03 2.99 18.13
C ALA A 418 22.54 4.45 18.12
N GLN A 419 23.45 5.41 18.02
CA GLN A 419 23.10 6.84 17.95
C GLN A 419 22.29 7.18 16.70
N ARG A 420 22.67 6.65 15.53
CA ARG A 420 21.96 6.88 14.27
C ARG A 420 20.59 6.23 14.21
N ARG A 421 20.43 5.12 14.91
CA ARG A 421 19.10 4.53 15.12
C ARG A 421 18.11 5.54 15.65
N THR A 422 18.46 6.23 16.72
CA THR A 422 17.61 7.25 17.36
C THR A 422 17.33 8.44 16.43
N GLU A 423 18.33 8.88 15.65
CA GLU A 423 18.16 10.00 14.70
C GLU A 423 17.14 9.68 13.59
N ILE A 424 17.17 8.47 13.01
CA ILE A 424 16.21 8.08 11.96
C ILE A 424 14.81 7.95 12.54
N THR A 425 14.64 7.41 13.76
CA THR A 425 13.34 7.33 14.43
C THR A 425 12.76 8.71 14.70
N LYS A 426 13.57 9.65 15.19
CA LYS A 426 13.13 11.06 15.36
C LYS A 426 12.72 11.66 14.02
N LEU A 427 13.51 11.45 12.98
CA LEU A 427 13.21 11.96 11.65
C LEU A 427 11.86 11.45 11.13
N HIS A 428 11.55 10.16 11.31
CA HIS A 428 10.26 9.59 10.94
C HIS A 428 9.10 10.28 11.69
N ASN A 429 9.25 10.46 13.01
CA ASN A 429 8.23 11.11 13.84
C ASN A 429 8.00 12.58 13.44
N ASP A 430 9.05 13.30 13.06
CA ASP A 430 8.99 14.71 12.68
C ASP A 430 8.37 14.90 11.29
N ILE A 431 8.71 14.02 10.32
CA ILE A 431 8.26 14.14 8.92
C ILE A 431 6.87 13.57 8.71
N LYS A 432 6.47 12.58 9.51
CA LYS A 432 5.16 11.90 9.41
C LYS A 432 4.87 11.36 8.00
N THR A 433 5.82 10.67 7.41
CA THR A 433 5.78 10.07 6.07
C THR A 433 6.03 8.56 6.18
N THR A 434 5.53 7.76 5.26
CA THR A 434 5.77 6.32 5.23
C THR A 434 7.25 6.01 4.92
N PHE A 435 7.86 5.17 5.77
CA PHE A 435 9.24 4.71 5.61
C PHE A 435 9.26 3.24 5.23
N VAL A 436 10.05 2.90 4.22
CA VAL A 436 10.41 1.52 3.88
C VAL A 436 11.89 1.35 4.11
N TYR A 437 12.24 0.53 5.09
CA TYR A 437 13.59 0.35 5.59
C TYR A 437 14.06 -1.08 5.34
N VAL A 438 15.22 -1.24 4.75
CA VAL A 438 15.86 -2.54 4.54
C VAL A 438 17.04 -2.67 5.48
N THR A 439 17.13 -3.78 6.20
CA THR A 439 18.26 -4.11 7.06
C THR A 439 18.47 -5.63 7.14
N HIS A 440 19.67 -6.03 7.51
CA HIS A 440 19.97 -7.39 7.97
C HIS A 440 20.12 -7.45 9.51
N ASP A 441 20.08 -6.30 10.19
CA ASP A 441 20.21 -6.20 11.65
C ASP A 441 18.82 -6.32 12.31
N GLN A 442 18.66 -7.37 13.09
CA GLN A 442 17.42 -7.68 13.82
C GLN A 442 17.08 -6.63 14.89
N VAL A 443 18.11 -6.07 15.55
CA VAL A 443 17.93 -5.04 16.58
C VAL A 443 17.38 -3.77 15.94
N GLU A 444 17.85 -3.43 14.72
CA GLU A 444 17.30 -2.33 13.97
C GLU A 444 15.83 -2.55 13.61
N ALA A 445 15.48 -3.75 13.16
CA ALA A 445 14.10 -4.08 12.79
C ALA A 445 13.15 -3.97 13.99
N ARG A 446 13.52 -4.55 15.14
CA ARG A 446 12.68 -4.55 16.34
C ARG A 446 12.51 -3.18 16.98
N THR A 447 13.54 -2.34 16.95
CA THR A 447 13.50 -1.03 17.66
C THR A 447 12.83 0.10 16.88
N ARG A 448 12.50 -0.10 15.59
CA ARG A 448 11.97 0.97 14.72
C ARG A 448 10.70 0.62 13.99
N GLY A 449 10.60 -0.63 13.54
CA GLY A 449 9.47 -1.07 12.73
C GLY A 449 8.16 -0.90 13.50
N THR A 450 7.20 -0.21 12.92
CA THR A 450 5.80 -0.38 13.34
C THR A 450 5.30 -1.72 12.84
N LYS A 451 5.84 -2.16 11.68
CA LYS A 451 5.65 -3.49 11.10
C LYS A 451 6.96 -4.02 10.53
N ILE A 452 7.18 -5.31 10.69
CA ILE A 452 8.34 -6.04 10.17
C ILE A 452 7.86 -7.05 9.14
N VAL A 453 8.54 -7.11 7.99
CA VAL A 453 8.38 -8.13 6.95
C VAL A 453 9.62 -9.03 7.00
N CYS A 454 9.48 -10.20 7.61
CA CYS A 454 10.54 -11.21 7.66
C CYS A 454 10.53 -12.03 6.36
N ARG A 455 11.67 -12.12 5.69
CA ARG A 455 11.79 -12.77 4.38
C ARG A 455 12.89 -13.82 4.34
N LYS A 456 12.63 -14.89 3.58
CA LYS A 456 13.60 -15.95 3.24
C LYS A 456 13.34 -16.40 1.80
N ASP A 457 14.39 -16.56 1.01
CA ASP A 457 14.35 -17.15 -0.34
C ASP A 457 13.26 -16.55 -1.24
N GLY A 458 13.17 -15.20 -1.26
CA GLY A 458 12.18 -14.49 -2.09
C GLY A 458 10.77 -14.45 -1.51
N LYS A 459 10.45 -15.26 -0.48
CA LYS A 459 9.11 -15.38 0.12
C LYS A 459 9.01 -14.64 1.45
N ILE A 460 7.79 -14.18 1.75
CA ILE A 460 7.44 -13.68 3.08
C ILE A 460 7.28 -14.88 4.00
N GLN A 461 7.95 -14.83 5.15
CA GLN A 461 7.78 -15.82 6.21
C GLN A 461 6.76 -15.37 7.25
N GLN A 462 6.81 -14.09 7.62
CA GLN A 462 5.85 -13.48 8.54
C GLN A 462 5.83 -11.97 8.37
N ILE A 463 4.66 -11.37 8.59
CA ILE A 463 4.47 -9.93 8.77
C ILE A 463 3.79 -9.72 10.12
N GLY A 464 4.27 -8.75 10.89
CA GLY A 464 3.70 -8.43 12.20
C GLY A 464 4.39 -7.26 12.85
N THR A 465 3.90 -6.84 14.01
CA THR A 465 4.60 -5.93 14.91
C THR A 465 5.87 -6.58 15.44
N PRO A 466 6.84 -5.81 15.96
CA PRO A 466 8.04 -6.37 16.59
C PRO A 466 7.75 -7.45 17.65
N ASP A 467 6.72 -7.23 18.48
CA ASP A 467 6.32 -8.16 19.54
C ASP A 467 5.65 -9.41 18.95
N GLU A 468 4.71 -9.27 17.99
CA GLU A 468 4.10 -10.41 17.31
C GLU A 468 5.14 -11.34 16.66
N ILE A 469 6.18 -10.79 16.03
CA ILE A 469 7.23 -11.61 15.40
C ILE A 469 8.16 -12.26 16.41
N TYR A 470 8.41 -11.61 17.54
CA TYR A 470 9.26 -12.13 18.59
C TYR A 470 8.55 -13.17 19.47
N ASP A 471 7.33 -12.86 19.91
CA ASP A 471 6.59 -13.70 20.87
C ASP A 471 5.74 -14.77 20.17
N HIS A 472 5.32 -14.54 18.91
CA HIS A 472 4.45 -15.43 18.14
C HIS A 472 5.03 -15.74 16.74
N PRO A 473 6.22 -16.36 16.66
CA PRO A 473 6.83 -16.69 15.37
C PRO A 473 6.02 -17.79 14.67
N LYS A 474 5.65 -17.55 13.40
CA LYS A 474 4.85 -18.50 12.60
C LYS A 474 5.58 -19.78 12.25
N ASN A 475 6.92 -19.73 12.16
CA ASN A 475 7.72 -20.90 11.85
C ASN A 475 9.09 -20.85 12.53
N LYS A 476 9.78 -21.98 12.52
CA LYS A 476 11.11 -22.17 13.10
C LYS A 476 12.15 -21.20 12.55
N PHE A 477 12.06 -20.86 11.24
CA PHE A 477 12.98 -19.89 10.65
C PHE A 477 12.83 -18.51 11.29
N VAL A 478 11.61 -17.98 11.41
CA VAL A 478 11.36 -16.67 12.04
C VAL A 478 11.81 -16.69 13.50
N ALA A 479 11.50 -17.75 14.22
CA ALA A 479 11.88 -17.93 15.62
C ALA A 479 13.41 -17.87 15.83
N GLY A 480 14.16 -18.58 14.98
CA GLY A 480 15.62 -18.62 15.04
C GLY A 480 16.29 -17.39 14.45
N PHE A 481 15.66 -16.75 13.45
CA PHE A 481 16.21 -15.55 12.83
C PHE A 481 16.02 -14.31 13.69
N ILE A 482 14.93 -14.18 14.45
CA ILE A 482 14.61 -13.03 15.29
C ILE A 482 14.98 -13.28 16.75
N GLY A 483 15.93 -12.52 17.25
CA GLY A 483 16.40 -12.58 18.65
C GLY A 483 17.93 -12.68 18.75
N THR A 484 18.49 -11.99 19.75
CA THR A 484 19.94 -12.03 20.07
C THR A 484 20.07 -12.22 21.58
N PRO A 485 20.60 -13.36 22.03
CA PRO A 485 20.97 -14.55 21.25
C PRO A 485 19.78 -15.24 20.57
N GLN A 486 20.08 -16.13 19.61
CA GLN A 486 19.05 -16.87 18.86
C GLN A 486 18.26 -17.83 19.78
N MET A 487 17.05 -18.21 19.35
CA MET A 487 16.23 -19.21 20.01
C MET A 487 16.94 -20.58 20.00
N ASN A 488 16.92 -21.29 21.13
CA ASN A 488 17.36 -22.67 21.18
C ASN A 488 16.30 -23.61 20.61
N PHE A 489 16.73 -24.66 19.91
CA PHE A 489 15.84 -25.67 19.36
C PHE A 489 16.25 -27.07 19.86
N MET A 490 15.26 -27.84 20.31
CA MET A 490 15.46 -29.22 20.81
C MET A 490 14.42 -30.14 20.16
N PRO A 491 14.80 -31.36 19.75
CA PRO A 491 13.82 -32.36 19.36
C PRO A 491 13.01 -32.78 20.58
N CYS A 492 11.71 -32.95 20.43
CA CYS A 492 10.81 -33.38 21.49
C CYS A 492 9.71 -34.30 20.95
N GLU A 493 9.05 -35.01 21.83
CA GLU A 493 7.81 -35.72 21.55
C GLU A 493 6.64 -35.01 22.22
N ILE A 494 5.53 -34.90 21.51
CA ILE A 494 4.32 -34.23 21.99
C ILE A 494 3.14 -35.20 22.03
N LYS A 495 2.29 -35.06 23.07
CA LYS A 495 1.02 -35.76 23.21
C LYS A 495 -0.08 -34.76 23.50
N ASN A 496 -1.16 -34.86 22.77
CA ASN A 496 -2.34 -34.03 22.96
C ASN A 496 -3.20 -34.60 24.08
N GLU A 497 -3.35 -33.87 25.16
CA GLU A 497 -4.18 -34.22 26.31
C GLU A 497 -5.48 -33.38 26.37
N GLY A 498 -5.93 -32.91 25.25
CA GLY A 498 -7.14 -32.12 25.10
C GLY A 498 -6.90 -30.62 25.33
N VAL A 499 -6.96 -30.15 26.56
CA VAL A 499 -6.72 -28.73 26.90
C VAL A 499 -5.23 -28.40 26.90
N ASN A 500 -4.37 -29.38 27.15
CA ASN A 500 -2.92 -29.21 27.22
C ASN A 500 -2.22 -30.15 26.23
N ILE A 501 -1.01 -29.77 25.86
CA ILE A 501 -0.04 -30.58 25.15
C ILE A 501 1.05 -30.98 26.16
N SER A 502 1.25 -32.27 26.37
CA SER A 502 2.38 -32.80 27.10
C SER A 502 3.59 -32.90 26.19
N ILE A 503 4.72 -32.40 26.65
CA ILE A 503 5.99 -32.33 25.90
C ILE A 503 7.04 -33.10 26.63
N GLU A 504 7.67 -34.07 25.99
CA GLU A 504 8.82 -34.80 26.52
C GLU A 504 10.09 -34.37 25.75
N VAL A 505 11.06 -33.83 26.49
CA VAL A 505 12.37 -33.43 25.97
C VAL A 505 13.49 -33.90 26.91
N PHE A 506 14.37 -34.78 26.43
CA PHE A 506 15.51 -35.34 27.16
C PHE A 506 15.15 -35.90 28.57
N GLY A 507 14.00 -36.58 28.67
CA GLY A 507 13.49 -37.15 29.91
C GLY A 507 12.85 -36.17 30.89
N THR A 508 12.71 -34.90 30.50
CA THR A 508 11.94 -33.87 31.22
C THR A 508 10.58 -33.65 30.57
N HIS A 509 9.56 -33.31 31.39
CA HIS A 509 8.18 -33.13 30.93
C HIS A 509 7.70 -31.71 31.21
N TYR A 510 7.05 -31.13 30.21
CA TYR A 510 6.43 -29.81 30.29
C TYR A 510 4.98 -29.90 29.80
N LEU A 511 4.12 -29.02 30.31
CA LEU A 511 2.74 -28.87 29.86
C LEU A 511 2.55 -27.47 29.30
N VAL A 512 1.99 -27.36 28.11
CA VAL A 512 1.60 -26.08 27.49
C VAL A 512 0.13 -26.13 27.09
N GLU A 513 -0.55 -24.98 27.05
CA GLU A 513 -1.96 -24.89 26.64
C GLU A 513 -2.08 -25.22 25.14
N ALA A 514 -3.05 -26.06 24.78
CA ALA A 514 -3.33 -26.41 23.41
C ALA A 514 -4.06 -25.26 22.70
N PRO A 515 -3.79 -25.00 21.40
CA PRO A 515 -4.51 -23.99 20.63
C PRO A 515 -5.99 -24.36 20.50
N LYS A 516 -6.89 -23.36 20.62
CA LYS A 516 -8.35 -23.59 20.61
C LYS A 516 -8.91 -23.94 19.23
N GLU A 517 -8.24 -23.52 18.17
CA GLU A 517 -8.76 -23.61 16.79
C GLU A 517 -8.05 -24.65 15.93
N LYS A 518 -7.05 -25.36 16.48
CA LYS A 518 -6.21 -26.28 15.70
C LYS A 518 -6.08 -27.62 16.43
N GLU A 519 -6.38 -28.68 15.73
CA GLU A 519 -6.16 -30.04 16.25
C GLU A 519 -4.67 -30.39 16.20
N VAL A 520 -4.09 -30.65 17.37
CA VAL A 520 -2.68 -31.05 17.51
C VAL A 520 -2.60 -32.56 17.49
N LYS A 521 -1.75 -33.12 16.62
CA LYS A 521 -1.49 -34.55 16.53
C LYS A 521 -0.29 -34.94 17.38
N ASP A 522 -0.38 -36.11 17.99
CA ASP A 522 0.75 -36.71 18.69
C ASP A 522 1.92 -36.99 17.73
N GLY A 523 3.14 -36.83 18.23
CA GLY A 523 4.32 -37.18 17.44
C GLY A 523 5.55 -36.33 17.72
N LYS A 524 6.49 -36.36 16.78
CA LYS A 524 7.76 -35.63 16.89
C LYS A 524 7.57 -34.17 16.53
N ALA A 525 8.13 -33.30 17.36
CA ALA A 525 8.12 -31.85 17.16
C ALA A 525 9.50 -31.25 17.47
N THR A 526 9.67 -29.96 17.18
CA THR A 526 10.82 -29.20 17.64
C THR A 526 10.35 -28.19 18.68
N LEU A 527 10.87 -28.31 19.91
CA LEU A 527 10.70 -27.31 20.96
C LEU A 527 11.65 -26.14 20.70
N GLY A 528 11.13 -24.93 20.72
CA GLY A 528 11.88 -23.67 20.70
C GLY A 528 11.78 -22.94 22.03
N ILE A 529 12.90 -22.44 22.54
CA ILE A 529 12.92 -21.63 23.77
C ILE A 529 13.92 -20.49 23.67
N ARG A 530 13.50 -19.30 24.09
CA ARG A 530 14.40 -18.15 24.15
C ARG A 530 15.43 -18.29 25.26
N PRO A 531 16.70 -17.84 25.07
CA PRO A 531 17.75 -17.94 26.09
C PRO A 531 17.38 -17.31 27.45
N ASN A 532 16.58 -16.24 27.45
CA ASN A 532 16.13 -15.55 28.66
C ASN A 532 14.92 -16.24 29.36
N ALA A 533 14.34 -17.25 28.72
CA ALA A 533 13.24 -18.03 29.28
C ALA A 533 13.71 -19.33 29.95
N CYS A 534 15.01 -19.49 30.10
CA CYS A 534 15.63 -20.58 30.85
C CYS A 534 15.99 -20.10 32.25
N VAL A 535 15.71 -20.93 33.26
CA VAL A 535 15.98 -20.62 34.66
C VAL A 535 16.99 -21.61 35.21
N ILE A 536 18.13 -21.11 35.68
CA ILE A 536 19.15 -21.93 36.31
C ILE A 536 18.65 -22.37 37.71
N CYS A 537 18.82 -23.63 38.06
CA CYS A 537 18.32 -24.21 39.29
C CYS A 537 19.33 -25.24 39.87
N GLU A 538 18.98 -25.82 41.01
CA GLU A 538 19.70 -26.96 41.59
C GLU A 538 19.29 -28.27 40.91
N GLU A 539 20.12 -29.30 41.07
CA GLU A 539 19.84 -30.67 40.61
C GLU A 539 18.69 -31.32 41.42
N LYS A 540 17.46 -30.89 41.18
CA LYS A 540 16.25 -31.43 41.84
C LYS A 540 15.06 -31.42 40.91
N GLY A 541 14.42 -32.59 40.76
CA GLY A 541 13.17 -32.71 40.00
C GLY A 541 13.35 -32.78 38.49
N ASN A 542 12.42 -32.15 37.77
CA ASN A 542 12.33 -32.14 36.30
C ASN A 542 13.24 -31.04 35.70
N VAL A 543 14.54 -31.33 35.57
CA VAL A 543 15.57 -30.37 35.16
C VAL A 543 16.44 -30.91 34.03
N LEU A 544 16.83 -30.02 33.14
CA LEU A 544 17.82 -30.26 32.09
C LEU A 544 19.23 -30.02 32.66
N CYS A 545 20.23 -30.68 32.10
CA CYS A 545 21.63 -30.54 32.49
C CYS A 545 22.50 -30.35 31.24
N GLY A 546 23.44 -29.40 31.30
CA GLY A 546 24.48 -29.23 30.30
C GLY A 546 25.81 -28.86 30.93
N THR A 547 26.90 -29.11 30.22
CA THR A 547 28.26 -28.75 30.65
C THR A 547 28.61 -27.37 30.10
N LEU A 548 29.05 -26.43 30.94
CA LEU A 548 29.42 -25.07 30.54
C LEU A 548 30.64 -25.10 29.61
N SER A 549 30.46 -24.74 28.34
CA SER A 549 31.51 -24.68 27.30
C SER A 549 32.13 -23.30 27.18
N LEU A 550 31.31 -22.23 27.29
CA LEU A 550 31.73 -20.84 27.18
C LEU A 550 30.85 -19.94 28.04
N LYS A 551 31.43 -18.89 28.59
CA LYS A 551 30.74 -17.85 29.36
C LYS A 551 31.14 -16.47 28.83
N GLU A 552 30.14 -15.62 28.54
CA GLU A 552 30.32 -14.24 28.12
C GLU A 552 29.62 -13.29 29.08
N ASP A 553 30.38 -12.42 29.76
CA ASP A 553 29.84 -11.40 30.65
C ASP A 553 29.62 -10.09 29.86
N LEU A 554 28.36 -9.68 29.68
CA LEU A 554 27.98 -8.49 28.94
C LEU A 554 27.82 -7.24 29.82
N GLY A 555 28.11 -7.35 31.11
CA GLY A 555 28.06 -6.26 32.08
C GLY A 555 26.78 -6.27 32.93
N ASP A 556 25.62 -6.33 32.34
CA ASP A 556 24.30 -6.43 32.99
C ASP A 556 23.72 -7.84 32.98
N SER A 557 24.19 -8.68 32.08
CA SER A 557 23.78 -10.07 31.90
C SER A 557 24.98 -10.96 31.59
N THR A 558 24.80 -12.25 31.73
CA THR A 558 25.79 -13.29 31.43
C THR A 558 25.18 -14.28 30.45
N ILE A 559 25.87 -14.54 29.33
CA ILE A 559 25.48 -15.58 28.38
C ILE A 559 26.30 -16.84 28.67
N LEU A 560 25.59 -17.95 28.88
CA LEU A 560 26.18 -19.27 29.09
C LEU A 560 25.92 -20.14 27.86
N TYR A 561 26.97 -20.75 27.33
CA TYR A 561 26.89 -21.77 26.30
C TYR A 561 27.08 -23.14 26.93
N LEU A 562 26.06 -23.97 26.84
CA LEU A 562 26.05 -25.29 27.49
C LEU A 562 26.11 -26.39 26.44
N HIS A 563 27.06 -27.29 26.56
CA HIS A 563 27.07 -28.50 25.76
C HIS A 563 26.09 -29.51 26.37
N LEU A 564 25.10 -29.94 25.58
CA LEU A 564 24.18 -31.03 25.93
C LEU A 564 24.50 -32.20 24.99
N ASP A 565 24.77 -33.38 25.57
CA ASP A 565 25.16 -34.58 24.81
C ASP A 565 24.15 -34.99 23.72
N SER A 566 22.90 -34.57 23.88
CA SER A 566 21.81 -34.85 22.94
C SER A 566 21.65 -33.81 21.82
N LEU A 567 22.48 -32.76 21.79
CA LEU A 567 22.42 -31.70 20.79
C LEU A 567 23.75 -31.57 20.04
N ASN A 568 23.67 -31.30 18.73
CA ASN A 568 24.85 -31.04 17.88
C ASN A 568 25.38 -29.61 18.01
N GLN A 569 24.73 -28.75 18.77
CA GLN A 569 25.10 -27.36 18.99
C GLN A 569 24.93 -26.98 20.45
N ASP A 570 25.68 -25.97 20.91
CA ASP A 570 25.55 -25.48 22.27
C ASP A 570 24.17 -24.87 22.52
N PHE A 571 23.64 -25.14 23.72
CA PHE A 571 22.41 -24.55 24.22
C PHE A 571 22.74 -23.24 24.94
N VAL A 572 22.07 -22.18 24.63
CA VAL A 572 22.38 -20.82 25.11
C VAL A 572 21.41 -20.40 26.20
N ILE A 573 21.92 -19.95 27.33
CA ILE A 573 21.13 -19.35 28.41
C ILE A 573 21.57 -17.91 28.62
N SER A 574 20.61 -16.98 28.68
CA SER A 574 20.85 -15.60 29.10
C SER A 574 20.38 -15.45 30.55
N ALA A 575 21.30 -15.25 31.45
CA ALA A 575 21.04 -15.15 32.86
C ALA A 575 21.45 -13.77 33.43
N GLU A 576 20.95 -13.46 34.63
CA GLU A 576 21.37 -12.25 35.35
C GLU A 576 22.83 -12.32 35.76
N LYS A 577 23.44 -11.16 36.01
CA LYS A 577 24.82 -11.07 36.48
C LYS A 577 25.01 -11.81 37.82
N GLY A 578 26.16 -12.42 37.99
CA GLY A 578 26.57 -13.02 39.27
C GLY A 578 26.57 -14.54 39.31
N ILE A 579 26.50 -15.19 38.15
CA ILE A 579 26.63 -16.65 38.07
C ILE A 579 28.09 -17.06 38.27
N HIS A 580 28.35 -17.72 39.39
CA HIS A 580 29.64 -18.26 39.75
C HIS A 580 29.75 -19.73 39.30
N LYS A 581 29.89 -19.94 37.99
CA LYS A 581 30.14 -21.22 37.37
C LYS A 581 31.38 -21.13 36.50
N GLU A 582 32.21 -22.19 36.55
CA GLU A 582 33.43 -22.28 35.73
C GLU A 582 33.21 -23.20 34.52
N ILE A 583 34.05 -23.01 33.48
CA ILE A 583 34.01 -23.83 32.26
C ILE A 583 34.29 -25.28 32.66
N GLY A 584 33.47 -26.22 32.15
CA GLY A 584 33.50 -27.63 32.47
C GLY A 584 32.56 -28.04 33.62
N GLU A 585 31.97 -27.10 34.35
CA GLU A 585 30.96 -27.41 35.38
C GLU A 585 29.59 -27.72 34.77
N LYS A 586 28.84 -28.57 35.48
CA LYS A 586 27.45 -28.86 35.18
C LYS A 586 26.54 -27.70 35.58
N VAL A 587 25.64 -27.32 34.68
CA VAL A 587 24.60 -26.33 34.91
C VAL A 587 23.25 -26.99 34.72
N TYR A 588 22.45 -26.96 35.80
CA TYR A 588 21.08 -27.47 35.81
C TYR A 588 20.13 -26.31 35.54
N PHE A 589 19.13 -26.54 34.69
CA PHE A 589 18.17 -25.50 34.34
C PHE A 589 16.80 -26.10 33.99
N THR A 590 15.78 -25.27 34.04
CA THR A 590 14.42 -25.60 33.60
C THR A 590 13.92 -24.52 32.60
N LEU A 591 12.89 -24.85 31.83
CA LEU A 591 12.26 -23.97 30.87
C LEU A 591 10.99 -23.39 31.47
N LYS A 592 10.72 -22.09 31.18
CA LYS A 592 9.43 -21.47 31.47
C LYS A 592 8.39 -22.02 30.51
N ALA A 593 7.41 -22.77 30.99
CA ALA A 593 6.41 -23.46 30.16
C ALA A 593 5.64 -22.49 29.27
N GLU A 594 5.30 -21.30 29.78
CA GLU A 594 4.59 -20.23 29.07
C GLU A 594 5.39 -19.61 27.92
N ALA A 595 6.69 -19.84 27.87
CA ALA A 595 7.60 -19.33 26.84
C ALA A 595 8.06 -20.39 25.84
N ILE A 596 7.52 -21.61 25.93
CA ILE A 596 7.82 -22.69 25.00
C ILE A 596 7.08 -22.45 23.68
N HIS A 597 7.82 -22.62 22.60
CA HIS A 597 7.28 -22.68 21.24
C HIS A 597 7.39 -24.12 20.72
N LEU A 598 6.42 -24.54 19.92
CA LEU A 598 6.42 -25.84 19.27
C LEU A 598 6.31 -25.69 17.76
N PHE A 599 7.20 -26.38 17.04
CA PHE A 599 7.22 -26.39 15.58
C PHE A 599 7.09 -27.83 15.08
N ASP A 600 6.29 -28.00 14.03
CA ASP A 600 6.18 -29.28 13.36
C ASP A 600 7.56 -29.71 12.80
N SER A 601 7.91 -30.95 12.96
CA SER A 601 9.25 -31.46 12.60
C SER A 601 9.52 -31.49 11.09
N ILE A 602 8.48 -31.44 10.25
CA ILE A 602 8.57 -31.56 8.78
C ILE A 602 8.32 -30.20 8.12
N SER A 603 7.18 -29.56 8.42
CA SER A 603 6.81 -28.27 7.83
C SER A 603 7.53 -27.08 8.46
N GLU A 604 8.09 -27.25 9.65
CA GLU A 604 8.67 -26.19 10.48
C GLU A 604 7.68 -25.07 10.90
N GLU A 605 6.38 -25.24 10.62
CA GLU A 605 5.33 -24.29 11.02
C GLU A 605 5.01 -24.39 12.51
N SER A 606 4.57 -23.29 13.12
CA SER A 606 4.16 -23.29 14.52
C SER A 606 2.94 -24.18 14.76
N ILE A 607 3.02 -25.00 15.79
CA ILE A 607 1.93 -25.87 16.24
C ILE A 607 0.96 -25.08 17.13
N LEU A 608 1.47 -24.11 17.90
CA LEU A 608 0.70 -23.34 18.89
C LEU A 608 -0.04 -22.12 18.32
N LEU A 609 0.18 -21.78 17.03
CA LEU A 609 -0.45 -20.65 16.32
C LEU A 609 -1.50 -21.10 15.32
#